data_c02152527a44176e43b391672d6f0576
#
_entry.id   c02152527a44176e43b391672d6f0576
#
_cell.length_a   1.000
_cell.length_b   1.000
_cell.length_c   1.000
_cell.angle_alpha   90.00
_cell.angle_beta   90.00
_cell.angle_gamma   90.00
#
_symmetry.space_group_name_H-M   'P 1'
#
loop_
_entity.id
_entity.type
_entity.pdbx_description
1 polymer ?
#
loop_
_entity_poly.entity_id
_entity_poly.type
_entity_poly.pdbx_seq_one_letter_code
_entity_poly.pdbx_strand_id
1 'polypeptide(L)'
;MGKNYTYKPGDAFPFQYKYEHMGVTTDCVIFTYEDWRLKVLLVRRGGEPFKGEWAFPGGFLHMDETAEEGAFRELREETALVPSAIGQLGVFSEVNRDPRERVITIAWYALVKPHEVVGGDDADEAAWFPVDDLPPLAFDHGKIFEAAMERLRDIHFQPIGFDLLDDEFTIPDLQRLYEAILGVKFDRRNFQRKILASGILEEAEPREGRYESEDSLMSLREEETDSGGFAKHLDFFIDQDVPAPTSASVEPRPRKGRPGRIGSLFRLNRKRYEQMKEDGGKLEF
;
A
#
# COMPACT_ATOMS: atom_id res chain seq x y z
N MET A 1 12.74 -26.98 11.12
CA MET A 1 11.70 -26.58 12.08
C MET A 1 12.39 -25.75 13.16
N GLY A 2 12.46 -24.43 12.98
CA GLY A 2 12.94 -23.48 13.95
C GLY A 2 11.99 -23.53 15.16
N LYS A 3 12.51 -23.70 16.35
CA LYS A 3 11.71 -23.55 17.56
C LYS A 3 11.54 -22.04 17.77
N ASN A 4 10.34 -21.53 17.64
CA ASN A 4 10.00 -20.20 18.11
C ASN A 4 10.37 -20.13 19.60
N TYR A 5 11.46 -19.44 19.89
CA TYR A 5 11.91 -19.26 21.27
C TYR A 5 11.27 -18.00 21.84
N THR A 6 10.25 -18.19 22.63
CA THR A 6 9.64 -17.10 23.38
C THR A 6 10.38 -16.96 24.71
N TYR A 7 11.14 -15.88 24.87
CA TYR A 7 11.79 -15.54 26.13
C TYR A 7 10.77 -15.39 27.24
N LYS A 8 11.03 -16.08 28.37
CA LYS A 8 10.29 -15.87 29.63
C LYS A 8 11.25 -15.31 30.67
N PRO A 9 10.84 -14.33 31.48
CA PRO A 9 11.66 -13.82 32.57
C PRO A 9 12.12 -14.99 33.47
N GLY A 10 13.46 -15.15 33.60
CA GLY A 10 14.09 -16.23 34.34
C GLY A 10 14.66 -17.37 33.51
N ASP A 11 14.43 -17.39 32.22
CA ASP A 11 15.09 -18.32 31.29
C ASP A 11 16.56 -17.98 31.15
N ALA A 12 17.43 -19.01 31.05
CA ALA A 12 18.81 -18.80 30.61
C ALA A 12 18.83 -18.44 29.13
N PHE A 13 19.60 -17.42 28.75
CA PHE A 13 19.77 -17.07 27.35
C PHE A 13 20.34 -18.27 26.59
N PRO A 14 19.68 -18.75 25.52
CA PRO A 14 20.12 -19.95 24.80
C PRO A 14 21.37 -19.70 23.95
N PHE A 15 21.71 -18.42 23.69
CA PHE A 15 22.85 -18.02 22.90
C PHE A 15 23.93 -17.38 23.75
N GLN A 16 25.19 -17.82 23.54
CA GLN A 16 26.39 -17.21 24.13
C GLN A 16 27.38 -16.91 23.01
N TYR A 17 27.83 -15.67 22.97
CA TYR A 17 28.72 -15.19 21.90
C TYR A 17 30.05 -14.74 22.49
N LYS A 18 31.13 -14.93 21.72
CA LYS A 18 32.48 -14.49 22.11
C LYS A 18 32.62 -12.96 21.98
N TYR A 19 31.90 -12.35 21.06
CA TYR A 19 31.92 -10.92 20.78
C TYR A 19 30.56 -10.31 21.04
N GLU A 20 30.52 -9.00 21.24
CA GLU A 20 29.26 -8.26 21.36
C GLU A 20 28.40 -8.44 20.08
N HIS A 21 27.12 -8.63 20.27
CA HIS A 21 26.15 -8.76 19.21
C HIS A 21 25.15 -7.63 19.26
N MET A 22 24.75 -7.17 18.09
CA MET A 22 23.70 -6.16 17.92
C MET A 22 22.40 -6.86 17.55
N GLY A 23 21.28 -6.30 17.98
CA GLY A 23 19.97 -6.66 17.44
C GLY A 23 19.88 -6.25 15.96
N VAL A 24 19.27 -7.09 15.15
CA VAL A 24 18.96 -6.76 13.75
C VAL A 24 17.46 -6.81 13.58
N THR A 25 16.90 -5.71 13.07
CA THR A 25 15.48 -5.58 12.74
C THR A 25 15.28 -5.36 11.26
N THR A 26 14.03 -5.44 10.83
CA THR A 26 13.57 -5.06 9.50
C THR A 26 12.38 -4.12 9.65
N ASP A 27 12.31 -3.08 8.81
CA ASP A 27 11.21 -2.11 8.79
C ASP A 27 10.73 -1.93 7.35
N CYS A 28 9.41 -1.91 7.12
CA CYS A 28 8.80 -1.89 5.80
C CYS A 28 8.01 -0.60 5.55
N VAL A 29 8.46 0.22 4.59
CA VAL A 29 7.75 1.42 4.14
C VAL A 29 6.89 1.07 2.93
N ILE A 30 5.59 0.89 3.16
CA ILE A 30 4.66 0.46 2.12
C ILE A 30 3.80 1.65 1.69
N PHE A 31 3.84 1.95 0.40
CA PHE A 31 3.05 3.02 -0.19
C PHE A 31 1.84 2.49 -0.95
N THR A 32 0.76 3.26 -0.91
CA THR A 32 -0.41 3.09 -1.77
C THR A 32 -0.88 4.44 -2.31
N TYR A 33 -1.69 4.42 -3.37
CA TYR A 33 -2.30 5.63 -3.92
C TYR A 33 -3.80 5.45 -3.98
N GLU A 34 -4.51 6.22 -3.17
CA GLU A 34 -5.96 6.13 -3.02
C GLU A 34 -6.54 7.53 -2.76
N ASP A 35 -7.73 7.81 -3.27
CA ASP A 35 -8.41 9.10 -3.15
C ASP A 35 -7.54 10.30 -3.59
N TRP A 36 -6.75 10.12 -4.63
CA TRP A 36 -5.81 11.10 -5.19
C TRP A 36 -4.69 11.52 -4.22
N ARG A 37 -4.41 10.71 -3.20
CA ARG A 37 -3.35 10.93 -2.22
C ARG A 37 -2.40 9.73 -2.17
N LEU A 38 -1.12 10.03 -2.10
CA LEU A 38 -0.11 9.04 -1.73
C LEU A 38 -0.23 8.81 -0.22
N LYS A 39 -0.34 7.55 0.17
CA LYS A 39 -0.46 7.12 1.56
C LYS A 39 0.65 6.14 1.91
N VAL A 40 1.01 6.05 3.17
CA VAL A 40 1.96 5.09 3.72
C VAL A 40 1.29 4.29 4.84
N LEU A 41 1.65 3.02 4.93
CA LEU A 41 1.16 2.12 5.97
C LEU A 41 1.94 2.31 7.26
N LEU A 42 1.24 2.51 8.35
CA LEU A 42 1.79 2.54 9.71
C LEU A 42 1.04 1.56 10.61
N VAL A 43 1.73 1.09 11.63
CA VAL A 43 1.19 0.29 12.72
C VAL A 43 1.32 1.03 14.03
N ARG A 44 0.34 0.86 14.92
CA ARG A 44 0.37 1.45 16.25
C ARG A 44 1.01 0.47 17.23
N ARG A 45 2.06 0.90 17.89
CA ARG A 45 2.84 0.04 18.78
C ARG A 45 2.05 -0.37 20.03
N GLY A 46 1.92 -1.67 20.28
CA GLY A 46 1.29 -2.23 21.49
C GLY A 46 2.22 -2.27 22.69
N GLY A 47 3.56 -2.29 22.47
CA GLY A 47 4.59 -2.48 23.49
C GLY A 47 5.56 -1.34 23.67
N GLU A 48 6.27 -1.32 24.82
CA GLU A 48 7.39 -0.39 25.06
C GLU A 48 8.65 -0.78 24.27
N PRO A 49 9.50 0.16 23.90
CA PRO A 49 9.35 1.61 24.03
C PRO A 49 8.39 2.19 23.00
N PHE A 50 7.95 3.43 23.20
CA PHE A 50 7.04 4.15 22.30
C PHE A 50 5.65 3.53 22.17
N LYS A 51 5.14 2.92 23.23
CA LYS A 51 3.79 2.34 23.25
C LYS A 51 2.73 3.37 22.86
N GLY A 52 1.87 2.99 21.91
CA GLY A 52 0.79 3.83 21.38
C GLY A 52 1.23 4.81 20.29
N GLU A 53 2.53 4.92 19.99
CA GLU A 53 3.04 5.70 18.86
C GLU A 53 3.00 4.90 17.56
N TRP A 54 3.06 5.61 16.44
CA TRP A 54 3.03 5.02 15.12
C TRP A 54 4.43 4.67 14.63
N ALA A 55 4.56 3.54 13.96
CA ALA A 55 5.81 3.03 13.40
C ALA A 55 5.58 2.38 12.04
N PHE A 56 6.64 2.10 11.30
CA PHE A 56 6.56 1.18 10.16
C PHE A 56 6.41 -0.25 10.67
N PRO A 57 5.65 -1.11 9.95
CA PRO A 57 5.63 -2.54 10.22
C PRO A 57 7.05 -3.12 10.22
N GLY A 58 7.36 -3.93 11.23
CA GLY A 58 8.67 -4.52 11.34
C GLY A 58 9.04 -4.99 12.74
N GLY A 59 10.07 -5.81 12.81
CA GLY A 59 10.53 -6.41 14.06
C GLY A 59 11.91 -7.05 13.96
N PHE A 60 12.26 -7.84 14.97
CA PHE A 60 13.56 -8.52 15.04
C PHE A 60 13.62 -9.72 14.09
N LEU A 61 14.75 -9.87 13.42
CA LEU A 61 15.01 -11.05 12.60
C LEU A 61 15.19 -12.30 13.46
N HIS A 62 14.63 -13.40 13.00
CA HIS A 62 14.88 -14.71 13.54
C HIS A 62 16.23 -15.26 13.06
N MET A 63 16.79 -16.23 13.78
CA MET A 63 18.11 -16.80 13.48
C MET A 63 18.13 -17.67 12.21
N ASP A 64 16.99 -18.05 11.71
CA ASP A 64 16.79 -18.99 10.59
C ASP A 64 16.09 -18.34 9.38
N GLU A 65 16.03 -17.01 9.33
CA GLU A 65 15.48 -16.27 8.21
C GLU A 65 16.45 -15.22 7.65
N THR A 66 16.31 -14.90 6.37
CA THR A 66 16.97 -13.75 5.75
C THR A 66 16.24 -12.46 6.11
N ALA A 67 16.89 -11.31 5.91
CA ALA A 67 16.27 -10.01 6.16
C ALA A 67 15.00 -9.76 5.30
N GLU A 68 14.98 -10.30 4.08
CA GLU A 68 13.82 -10.22 3.18
C GLU A 68 12.67 -11.10 3.69
N GLU A 69 12.96 -12.34 4.09
CA GLU A 69 11.96 -13.24 4.67
C GLU A 69 11.36 -12.68 5.96
N GLY A 70 12.20 -12.09 6.84
CA GLY A 70 11.75 -11.39 8.04
C GLY A 70 10.85 -10.21 7.74
N ALA A 71 11.19 -9.41 6.72
CA ALA A 71 10.36 -8.30 6.28
C ALA A 71 8.97 -8.75 5.82
N PHE A 72 8.89 -9.80 5.01
CA PHE A 72 7.60 -10.38 4.59
C PHE A 72 6.82 -11.00 5.76
N ARG A 73 7.51 -11.64 6.71
CA ARG A 73 6.86 -12.23 7.89
C ARG A 73 6.23 -11.15 8.75
N GLU A 74 7.02 -10.14 9.19
CA GLU A 74 6.54 -9.03 10.03
C GLU A 74 5.38 -8.28 9.37
N LEU A 75 5.52 -7.96 8.07
CA LEU A 75 4.48 -7.26 7.35
C LEU A 75 3.15 -8.04 7.33
N ARG A 76 3.24 -9.36 7.12
CA ARG A 76 2.06 -10.23 7.15
C ARG A 76 1.45 -10.36 8.55
N GLU A 77 2.30 -10.50 9.59
CA GLU A 77 1.86 -10.67 10.98
C GLU A 77 1.19 -9.41 11.52
N GLU A 78 1.74 -8.24 11.25
CA GLU A 78 1.24 -6.96 11.77
C GLU A 78 0.13 -6.31 10.92
N THR A 79 0.01 -6.64 9.63
CA THR A 79 -0.90 -5.91 8.73
C THR A 79 -1.75 -6.80 7.81
N ALA A 80 -1.51 -8.12 7.82
CA ALA A 80 -2.06 -9.09 6.87
C ALA A 80 -1.70 -8.82 5.38
N LEU A 81 -0.85 -7.84 5.09
CA LEU A 81 -0.44 -7.46 3.73
C LEU A 81 0.74 -8.33 3.26
N VAL A 82 0.66 -8.80 2.02
CA VAL A 82 1.75 -9.53 1.35
C VAL A 82 1.98 -8.92 -0.03
N PRO A 83 2.90 -7.97 -0.17
CA PRO A 83 3.25 -7.41 -1.48
C PRO A 83 3.89 -8.47 -2.37
N SER A 84 3.78 -8.33 -3.68
CA SER A 84 4.40 -9.24 -4.66
C SER A 84 5.94 -9.16 -4.68
N ALA A 85 6.48 -8.02 -4.29
CA ALA A 85 7.92 -7.77 -4.17
C ALA A 85 8.18 -6.61 -3.23
N ILE A 86 9.36 -6.62 -2.58
CA ILE A 86 9.89 -5.51 -1.81
C ILE A 86 11.27 -5.12 -2.34
N GLY A 87 11.61 -3.85 -2.28
CA GLY A 87 12.94 -3.35 -2.63
C GLY A 87 13.70 -2.93 -1.36
N GLN A 88 14.98 -3.25 -1.28
CA GLN A 88 15.79 -2.78 -0.16
C GLN A 88 15.98 -1.26 -0.27
N LEU A 89 15.64 -0.54 0.79
CA LEU A 89 15.82 0.91 0.90
C LEU A 89 17.25 1.24 1.37
N GLY A 90 17.68 0.59 2.45
CA GLY A 90 18.99 0.82 3.03
C GLY A 90 19.13 0.24 4.44
N VAL A 91 20.26 0.57 5.07
CA VAL A 91 20.57 0.16 6.44
C VAL A 91 20.66 1.39 7.33
N PHE A 92 19.92 1.39 8.44
CA PHE A 92 19.93 2.46 9.44
C PHE A 92 20.58 1.93 10.71
N SER A 93 21.72 2.55 11.07
CA SER A 93 22.61 2.01 12.10
C SER A 93 23.12 3.08 13.07
N GLU A 94 22.36 4.15 13.30
CA GLU A 94 22.72 5.13 14.32
C GLU A 94 22.80 4.47 15.70
N VAL A 95 23.78 4.87 16.51
CA VAL A 95 24.11 4.17 17.76
C VAL A 95 22.92 4.14 18.72
N ASN A 96 22.17 5.23 18.79
CA ASN A 96 21.08 5.41 19.75
C ASN A 96 19.71 5.41 19.09
N ARG A 97 19.55 4.72 17.92
CA ARG A 97 18.27 4.67 17.24
C ARG A 97 17.18 3.93 18.03
N ASP A 98 17.58 2.97 18.84
CA ASP A 98 16.71 2.22 19.75
C ASP A 98 17.21 2.40 21.20
N PRO A 99 16.33 2.83 22.14
CA PRO A 99 16.75 3.05 23.53
C PRO A 99 17.01 1.76 24.31
N ARG A 100 16.57 0.60 23.82
CA ARG A 100 16.69 -0.69 24.52
C ARG A 100 18.10 -1.26 24.45
N GLU A 101 18.69 -1.23 23.24
CA GLU A 101 19.99 -1.82 22.95
C GLU A 101 20.56 -1.33 21.62
N ARG A 102 21.74 -1.79 21.27
CA ARG A 102 22.34 -1.53 19.97
C ARG A 102 21.59 -2.31 18.89
N VAL A 103 20.80 -1.61 18.07
CA VAL A 103 20.00 -2.20 16.97
C VAL A 103 20.40 -1.59 15.63
N ILE A 104 20.43 -2.42 14.61
CA ILE A 104 20.53 -2.03 13.21
C ILE A 104 19.25 -2.50 12.50
N THR A 105 18.64 -1.65 11.70
CA THR A 105 17.54 -2.07 10.84
C THR A 105 17.92 -2.10 9.37
N ILE A 106 17.41 -3.08 8.66
CA ILE A 106 17.40 -3.16 7.21
C ILE A 106 16.00 -2.72 6.77
N ALA A 107 15.92 -1.53 6.16
CA ALA A 107 14.65 -0.97 5.72
C ALA A 107 14.33 -1.39 4.28
N TRP A 108 13.05 -1.61 4.05
CA TRP A 108 12.48 -2.04 2.76
C TRP A 108 11.38 -1.07 2.33
N TYR A 109 11.05 -1.09 1.04
CA TYR A 109 9.90 -0.36 0.51
C TYR A 109 9.13 -1.21 -0.48
N ALA A 110 7.82 -0.97 -0.59
CA ALA A 110 6.99 -1.53 -1.64
C ALA A 110 5.89 -0.55 -2.05
N LEU A 111 5.36 -0.76 -3.25
CA LEU A 111 4.21 -0.06 -3.79
C LEU A 111 3.09 -1.09 -3.98
N VAL A 112 1.93 -0.82 -3.41
CA VAL A 112 0.79 -1.74 -3.47
C VAL A 112 -0.47 -1.00 -3.90
N LYS A 113 -1.38 -1.68 -4.58
CA LYS A 113 -2.73 -1.16 -4.82
C LYS A 113 -3.46 -1.01 -3.49
N PRO A 114 -4.49 -0.13 -3.40
CA PRO A 114 -5.26 0.03 -2.17
C PRO A 114 -5.74 -1.31 -1.61
N HIS A 115 -5.47 -1.53 -0.33
CA HIS A 115 -5.80 -2.75 0.38
C HIS A 115 -6.34 -2.41 1.77
N GLU A 116 -7.33 -3.15 2.23
CA GLU A 116 -7.71 -3.12 3.63
C GLU A 116 -6.61 -3.77 4.47
N VAL A 117 -6.24 -3.13 5.56
CA VAL A 117 -5.23 -3.62 6.50
C VAL A 117 -5.85 -3.82 7.87
N VAL A 118 -5.38 -4.82 8.58
CA VAL A 118 -5.88 -5.18 9.91
C VAL A 118 -4.66 -5.32 10.81
N GLY A 119 -4.66 -4.61 11.94
CA GLY A 119 -3.63 -4.80 12.97
C GLY A 119 -3.63 -6.25 13.48
N GLY A 120 -2.45 -6.79 13.75
CA GLY A 120 -2.27 -8.14 14.25
C GLY A 120 -1.09 -8.22 15.21
N ASP A 121 -0.97 -9.33 15.93
CA ASP A 121 0.06 -9.66 16.90
C ASP A 121 0.40 -8.49 17.86
N ASP A 122 1.57 -7.88 17.73
CA ASP A 122 2.06 -6.79 18.58
C ASP A 122 1.58 -5.39 18.14
N ALA A 123 0.82 -5.29 17.03
CA ALA A 123 0.24 -4.04 16.53
C ALA A 123 -1.21 -3.88 17.00
N ASP A 124 -1.47 -2.86 17.84
CA ASP A 124 -2.83 -2.51 18.29
C ASP A 124 -3.74 -2.08 17.12
N GLU A 125 -3.16 -1.53 16.05
CA GLU A 125 -3.86 -0.98 14.90
C GLU A 125 -2.92 -0.88 13.69
N ALA A 126 -3.42 -1.11 12.49
CA ALA A 126 -2.74 -0.79 11.23
C ALA A 126 -3.60 0.18 10.41
N ALA A 127 -3.00 1.22 9.84
CA ALA A 127 -3.73 2.24 9.10
C ALA A 127 -2.89 2.92 8.00
N TRP A 128 -3.59 3.43 6.98
CA TRP A 128 -3.01 4.21 5.90
C TRP A 128 -3.04 5.71 6.22
N PHE A 129 -1.88 6.35 6.20
CA PHE A 129 -1.73 7.78 6.45
C PHE A 129 -1.28 8.51 5.18
N PRO A 130 -1.88 9.66 4.86
CA PRO A 130 -1.35 10.51 3.80
C PRO A 130 0.08 10.95 4.10
N VAL A 131 0.98 10.88 3.10
CA VAL A 131 2.40 11.22 3.28
C VAL A 131 2.65 12.67 3.66
N ASP A 132 1.69 13.56 3.41
CA ASP A 132 1.71 14.98 3.75
C ASP A 132 1.05 15.30 5.10
N ASP A 133 0.55 14.29 5.84
CA ASP A 133 -0.14 14.42 7.12
C ASP A 133 0.14 13.21 8.03
N LEU A 134 1.42 13.00 8.33
CA LEU A 134 1.86 11.88 9.17
C LEU A 134 1.79 12.23 10.65
N PRO A 135 1.39 11.28 11.50
CA PRO A 135 1.57 11.41 12.94
C PRO A 135 3.06 11.39 13.32
N PRO A 136 3.42 11.77 14.55
CA PRO A 136 4.75 11.51 15.07
C PRO A 136 5.11 10.02 14.96
N LEU A 137 6.31 9.74 14.46
CA LEU A 137 6.78 8.37 14.29
C LEU A 137 7.75 7.98 15.41
N ALA A 138 7.63 6.75 15.88
CA ALA A 138 8.52 6.16 16.86
C ALA A 138 9.96 6.01 16.32
N PHE A 139 10.92 5.91 17.20
CA PHE A 139 12.34 5.70 16.88
C PHE A 139 12.90 6.76 15.90
N ASP A 140 13.72 6.31 14.96
CA ASP A 140 14.23 7.11 13.85
C ASP A 140 13.43 6.91 12.54
N HIS A 141 12.16 6.43 12.64
CA HIS A 141 11.33 6.13 11.48
C HIS A 141 11.06 7.36 10.60
N GLY A 142 11.13 8.57 11.15
CA GLY A 142 11.10 9.79 10.34
C GLY A 142 12.21 9.85 9.29
N LYS A 143 13.45 9.41 9.64
CA LYS A 143 14.58 9.35 8.70
C LYS A 143 14.40 8.25 7.66
N ILE A 144 13.84 7.10 8.07
CA ILE A 144 13.50 6.01 7.15
C ILE A 144 12.46 6.49 6.13
N PHE A 145 11.44 7.22 6.59
CA PHE A 145 10.43 7.82 5.73
C PHE A 145 11.02 8.80 4.72
N GLU A 146 11.90 9.71 5.17
CA GLU A 146 12.57 10.67 4.27
C GLU A 146 13.36 9.95 3.17
N ALA A 147 14.14 8.92 3.53
CA ALA A 147 14.88 8.11 2.59
C ALA A 147 13.94 7.34 1.62
N ALA A 148 12.81 6.83 2.12
CA ALA A 148 11.83 6.15 1.27
C ALA A 148 11.16 7.11 0.29
N MET A 149 10.84 8.34 0.70
CA MET A 149 10.32 9.37 -0.19
C MET A 149 11.34 9.82 -1.23
N GLU A 150 12.61 9.94 -0.85
CA GLU A 150 13.69 10.20 -1.80
C GLU A 150 13.80 9.06 -2.82
N ARG A 151 13.83 7.82 -2.35
CA ARG A 151 13.84 6.64 -3.22
C ARG A 151 12.64 6.61 -4.16
N LEU A 152 11.43 6.90 -3.66
CA LEU A 152 10.22 6.95 -4.48
C LEU A 152 10.30 8.02 -5.57
N ARG A 153 10.90 9.17 -5.27
CA ARG A 153 11.15 10.23 -6.26
C ARG A 153 12.18 9.81 -7.31
N ASP A 154 13.21 9.08 -6.93
CA ASP A 154 14.22 8.56 -7.86
C ASP A 154 13.64 7.51 -8.80
N ILE A 155 12.75 6.65 -8.30
CA ILE A 155 12.16 5.56 -9.08
C ILE A 155 10.90 6.00 -9.86
N HIS A 156 10.43 7.25 -9.73
CA HIS A 156 9.25 7.72 -10.46
C HIS A 156 9.38 7.62 -11.99
N PHE A 157 10.62 7.59 -12.51
CA PHE A 157 10.90 7.32 -13.92
C PHE A 157 10.82 5.82 -14.27
N GLN A 158 10.65 4.93 -13.28
CA GLN A 158 10.50 3.50 -13.48
C GLN A 158 9.01 3.13 -13.55
N PRO A 159 8.62 2.00 -14.16
CA PRO A 159 7.21 1.58 -14.24
C PRO A 159 6.58 1.31 -12.88
N ILE A 160 7.37 1.29 -11.83
CA ILE A 160 6.92 1.03 -10.45
C ILE A 160 5.80 1.99 -10.03
N GLY A 161 5.82 3.26 -10.48
CA GLY A 161 4.73 4.20 -10.25
C GLY A 161 3.39 3.75 -10.86
N PHE A 162 3.43 3.01 -11.95
CA PHE A 162 2.23 2.47 -12.59
C PHE A 162 1.59 1.32 -11.79
N ASP A 163 2.34 0.64 -10.93
CA ASP A 163 1.79 -0.40 -10.07
C ASP A 163 0.86 0.17 -8.98
N LEU A 164 0.89 1.49 -8.76
CA LEU A 164 -0.04 2.22 -7.90
C LEU A 164 -1.36 2.59 -8.59
N LEU A 165 -1.44 2.51 -9.91
CA LEU A 165 -2.66 2.78 -10.68
C LEU A 165 -3.37 1.49 -11.05
N ASP A 166 -4.62 1.61 -11.46
CA ASP A 166 -5.32 0.53 -12.13
C ASP A 166 -4.61 0.17 -13.45
N ASP A 167 -4.83 -1.03 -13.94
CA ASP A 167 -4.25 -1.51 -15.20
C ASP A 167 -4.64 -0.63 -16.39
N GLU A 168 -5.80 0.02 -16.30
CA GLU A 168 -6.30 1.03 -17.22
C GLU A 168 -6.54 2.34 -16.46
N PHE A 169 -5.90 3.41 -16.90
CA PHE A 169 -5.96 4.73 -16.26
C PHE A 169 -6.10 5.84 -17.30
N THR A 170 -6.49 7.03 -16.85
CA THR A 170 -6.46 8.23 -17.68
C THR A 170 -5.15 8.99 -17.52
N ILE A 171 -4.78 9.82 -18.51
CA ILE A 171 -3.60 10.70 -18.38
C ILE A 171 -3.72 11.64 -17.17
N PRO A 172 -4.90 12.21 -16.85
CA PRO A 172 -5.06 12.96 -15.60
C PRO A 172 -4.79 12.16 -14.33
N ASP A 173 -5.09 10.86 -14.29
CA ASP A 173 -4.81 10.01 -13.12
C ASP A 173 -3.30 9.83 -12.96
N LEU A 174 -2.61 9.53 -14.06
CA LEU A 174 -1.17 9.43 -14.10
C LEU A 174 -0.50 10.76 -13.69
N GLN A 175 -0.98 11.90 -14.21
CA GLN A 175 -0.46 13.20 -13.83
C GLN A 175 -0.57 13.46 -12.33
N ARG A 176 -1.74 13.17 -11.73
CA ARG A 176 -1.97 13.35 -10.29
C ARG A 176 -1.07 12.46 -9.44
N LEU A 177 -0.85 11.21 -9.87
CA LEU A 177 0.09 10.31 -9.19
C LEU A 177 1.50 10.91 -9.18
N TYR A 178 2.00 11.36 -10.34
CA TYR A 178 3.32 12.00 -10.42
C TYR A 178 3.40 13.28 -9.59
N GLU A 179 2.36 14.09 -9.60
CA GLU A 179 2.27 15.29 -8.76
C GLU A 179 2.32 14.94 -7.26
N ALA A 180 1.67 13.85 -6.85
CA ALA A 180 1.67 13.38 -5.45
C ALA A 180 3.06 12.86 -5.02
N ILE A 181 3.75 12.11 -5.90
CA ILE A 181 5.10 11.58 -5.62
C ILE A 181 6.14 12.69 -5.56
N LEU A 182 6.10 13.61 -6.52
CA LEU A 182 7.13 14.64 -6.69
C LEU A 182 6.88 15.90 -5.85
N GLY A 183 5.67 16.08 -5.33
CA GLY A 183 5.28 17.28 -4.59
C GLY A 183 5.20 18.54 -5.44
N VAL A 184 5.01 18.41 -6.76
CA VAL A 184 4.96 19.52 -7.73
C VAL A 184 3.64 19.50 -8.49
N LYS A 185 3.35 20.60 -9.23
CA LYS A 185 2.21 20.67 -10.13
C LYS A 185 2.70 20.80 -11.56
N PHE A 186 2.09 20.04 -12.48
CA PHE A 186 2.39 20.07 -13.89
C PHE A 186 1.34 20.82 -14.69
N ASP A 187 1.77 21.52 -15.74
CA ASP A 187 0.85 21.97 -16.77
C ASP A 187 0.26 20.78 -17.52
N ARG A 188 -1.06 20.69 -17.55
CA ARG A 188 -1.80 19.55 -18.09
C ARG A 188 -1.45 19.25 -19.54
N ARG A 189 -1.33 20.30 -20.40
CA ARG A 189 -1.08 20.11 -21.83
C ARG A 189 0.35 19.66 -22.07
N ASN A 190 1.30 20.21 -21.33
CA ASN A 190 2.70 19.84 -21.43
C ASN A 190 2.93 18.42 -20.94
N PHE A 191 2.36 18.05 -19.80
CA PHE A 191 2.43 16.68 -19.26
C PHE A 191 1.87 15.67 -20.27
N GLN A 192 0.63 15.88 -20.75
CA GLN A 192 0.00 15.01 -21.73
C GLN A 192 0.84 14.87 -23.00
N ARG A 193 1.37 15.99 -23.54
CA ARG A 193 2.22 15.97 -24.75
C ARG A 193 3.47 15.13 -24.53
N LYS A 194 4.16 15.32 -23.39
CA LYS A 194 5.42 14.62 -23.09
C LYS A 194 5.21 13.12 -22.85
N ILE A 195 4.20 12.76 -22.08
CA ILE A 195 3.93 11.34 -21.79
C ILE A 195 3.49 10.57 -23.04
N LEU A 196 2.69 11.16 -23.90
CA LEU A 196 2.31 10.54 -25.19
C LEU A 196 3.48 10.45 -26.15
N ALA A 197 4.35 11.47 -26.19
CA ALA A 197 5.55 11.47 -27.03
C ALA A 197 6.57 10.40 -26.62
N SER A 198 6.60 9.96 -25.37
CA SER A 198 7.48 8.88 -24.91
C SER A 198 7.14 7.53 -25.54
N GLY A 199 5.90 7.36 -26.01
CA GLY A 199 5.41 6.12 -26.60
C GLY A 199 5.28 4.93 -25.66
N ILE A 200 5.42 5.15 -24.33
CA ILE A 200 5.28 4.09 -23.34
C ILE A 200 3.83 3.77 -22.98
N LEU A 201 2.88 4.61 -23.43
CA LEU A 201 1.46 4.36 -23.25
C LEU A 201 0.85 3.81 -24.53
N GLU A 202 -0.05 2.88 -24.39
CA GLU A 202 -0.94 2.42 -25.46
C GLU A 202 -2.40 2.67 -25.05
N GLU A 203 -3.22 3.11 -26.01
CA GLU A 203 -4.63 3.35 -25.78
C GLU A 203 -5.33 2.01 -25.55
N ALA A 204 -6.12 1.93 -24.47
CA ALA A 204 -6.91 0.74 -24.19
C ALA A 204 -8.11 0.68 -25.15
N GLU A 205 -8.41 -0.52 -25.64
CA GLU A 205 -9.58 -0.70 -26.49
C GLU A 205 -10.86 -0.37 -25.69
N PRO A 206 -11.85 0.30 -26.31
CA PRO A 206 -13.13 0.54 -25.68
C PRO A 206 -13.76 -0.80 -25.29
N ARG A 207 -14.01 -1.03 -24.00
CA ARG A 207 -14.80 -2.19 -23.58
C ARG A 207 -16.24 -1.97 -24.00
N GLU A 208 -16.69 -2.71 -24.99
CA GLU A 208 -18.14 -2.82 -25.28
C GLU A 208 -18.84 -3.33 -24.00
N GLY A 209 -19.73 -2.52 -23.40
CA GLY A 209 -20.61 -2.95 -22.31
C GLY A 209 -20.55 -2.14 -21.01
N ARG A 210 -19.83 -1.02 -20.92
CA ARG A 210 -19.84 -0.17 -19.71
C ARG A 210 -20.83 1.01 -19.75
N TYR A 211 -21.78 0.98 -20.67
CA TYR A 211 -22.91 1.91 -20.71
C TYR A 211 -24.20 1.14 -20.58
N GLU A 212 -24.54 0.70 -19.39
CA GLU A 212 -25.95 0.61 -19.04
C GLU A 212 -26.41 2.06 -18.85
N SER A 213 -27.09 2.58 -19.90
CA SER A 213 -27.83 3.82 -19.79
C SER A 213 -28.90 3.63 -18.71
N GLU A 214 -29.23 4.68 -17.96
CA GLU A 214 -30.33 4.65 -17.00
C GLU A 214 -31.65 4.14 -17.64
N ASP A 215 -31.79 4.21 -18.97
CA ASP A 215 -32.90 3.64 -19.74
C ASP A 215 -32.90 2.10 -19.74
N SER A 216 -31.73 1.41 -19.65
CA SER A 216 -31.66 -0.06 -19.51
C SER A 216 -32.08 -0.55 -18.12
N LEU A 217 -31.85 0.25 -17.09
CA LEU A 217 -32.27 -0.06 -15.73
C LEU A 217 -33.79 0.17 -15.53
N MET A 218 -34.40 1.08 -16.29
CA MET A 218 -35.86 1.27 -16.29
C MET A 218 -36.58 0.15 -16.99
N SER A 219 -36.05 -0.39 -18.08
CA SER A 219 -36.67 -1.52 -18.80
C SER A 219 -36.64 -2.83 -18.02
N LEU A 220 -35.65 -3.05 -17.18
CA LEU A 220 -35.53 -4.23 -16.29
C LEU A 220 -36.50 -4.15 -15.09
N ARG A 221 -36.94 -2.95 -14.69
CA ARG A 221 -37.92 -2.78 -13.60
C ARG A 221 -39.37 -3.00 -14.03
N GLU A 222 -39.67 -2.91 -15.30
CA GLU A 222 -40.99 -3.17 -15.82
C GLU A 222 -41.29 -4.65 -16.11
N GLU A 223 -40.25 -5.51 -16.24
CA GLU A 223 -40.41 -6.96 -16.46
C GLU A 223 -40.54 -7.81 -15.18
N GLU A 224 -40.24 -7.26 -13.98
CA GLU A 224 -40.32 -8.01 -12.71
C GLU A 224 -41.72 -7.98 -12.02
N THR A 225 -42.73 -7.41 -12.64
CA THR A 225 -44.08 -7.34 -12.02
C THR A 225 -45.06 -8.40 -12.48
N ASP A 226 -44.67 -9.36 -13.32
CA ASP A 226 -45.60 -10.43 -13.73
C ASP A 226 -44.95 -11.82 -13.81
N SER A 227 -44.63 -12.42 -12.68
CA SER A 227 -44.61 -13.87 -12.49
C SER A 227 -44.59 -14.24 -11.01
N GLY A 228 -45.80 -14.45 -10.50
CA GLY A 228 -45.99 -15.08 -9.19
C GLY A 228 -45.55 -16.55 -9.18
N GLY A 229 -44.88 -16.92 -8.13
CA GLY A 229 -44.75 -18.32 -7.70
C GLY A 229 -43.35 -18.87 -7.70
N PHE A 230 -42.76 -18.94 -6.53
CA PHE A 230 -42.15 -20.11 -5.90
C PHE A 230 -41.28 -19.68 -4.68
N ALA A 231 -41.98 -19.46 -3.56
CA ALA A 231 -41.36 -19.53 -2.26
C ALA A 231 -41.41 -20.96 -1.77
N LYS A 232 -40.27 -21.62 -1.60
CA LYS A 232 -40.08 -22.71 -0.61
C LYS A 232 -38.63 -23.19 -0.52
N HIS A 233 -38.16 -23.23 0.72
CA HIS A 233 -36.99 -23.94 1.26
C HIS A 233 -35.65 -23.24 1.17
N LEU A 234 -35.32 -22.61 2.31
CA LEU A 234 -34.05 -22.82 3.03
C LEU A 234 -34.10 -22.08 4.37
N ASP A 235 -34.88 -22.68 5.31
CA ASP A 235 -34.63 -22.51 6.75
C ASP A 235 -33.45 -23.43 7.11
N PHE A 236 -32.35 -22.90 7.59
CA PHE A 236 -31.55 -23.55 8.60
C PHE A 236 -30.41 -22.64 9.12
N PHE A 237 -30.42 -22.40 10.44
CA PHE A 237 -29.38 -21.80 11.30
C PHE A 237 -29.16 -20.28 11.22
N ILE A 238 -29.98 -19.56 11.97
CA ILE A 238 -29.55 -18.32 12.62
C ILE A 238 -29.53 -18.60 14.12
N ASP A 239 -28.33 -18.61 14.68
CA ASP A 239 -28.12 -18.62 16.12
C ASP A 239 -28.33 -17.18 16.64
N GLN A 240 -29.27 -17.01 17.55
CA GLN A 240 -29.60 -15.74 18.18
C GLN A 240 -28.62 -15.57 19.35
N ASP A 241 -27.88 -14.48 19.34
CA ASP A 241 -27.35 -13.72 20.50
C ASP A 241 -26.01 -13.05 20.20
N VAL A 242 -26.02 -12.00 19.35
CA VAL A 242 -24.98 -10.98 19.37
C VAL A 242 -25.64 -9.62 19.13
N PRO A 243 -25.54 -8.65 20.06
CA PRO A 243 -26.08 -7.31 19.83
C PRO A 243 -25.26 -6.57 18.78
N ALA A 244 -25.95 -6.02 17.77
CA ALA A 244 -25.38 -5.24 16.70
C ALA A 244 -24.70 -3.95 17.21
N PRO A 245 -23.48 -3.60 16.72
CA PRO A 245 -22.91 -2.29 16.96
C PRO A 245 -23.65 -1.25 16.11
N THR A 246 -24.14 -0.21 16.76
CA THR A 246 -24.67 0.99 16.11
C THR A 246 -23.52 1.77 15.48
N SER A 247 -23.31 1.61 14.20
CA SER A 247 -22.45 2.50 13.42
C SER A 247 -23.33 3.37 12.51
N ALA A 248 -23.29 4.66 12.74
CA ALA A 248 -23.82 5.64 11.79
C ALA A 248 -22.94 5.57 10.52
N SER A 249 -23.38 4.81 9.53
CA SER A 249 -22.77 4.79 8.21
C SER A 249 -23.08 6.12 7.50
N VAL A 250 -22.05 6.98 7.39
CA VAL A 250 -22.09 8.11 6.47
C VAL A 250 -21.88 7.56 5.06
N GLU A 251 -22.96 7.34 4.34
CA GLU A 251 -22.86 7.03 2.91
C GLU A 251 -22.16 8.18 2.17
N PRO A 252 -21.15 7.93 1.33
CA PRO A 252 -20.58 8.95 0.48
C PRO A 252 -21.63 9.41 -0.54
N ARG A 253 -22.04 10.65 -0.47
CA ARG A 253 -22.98 11.24 -1.43
C ARG A 253 -22.36 11.19 -2.83
N PRO A 254 -23.04 10.59 -3.82
CA PRO A 254 -22.55 10.60 -5.20
C PRO A 254 -22.47 12.05 -5.68
N ARG A 255 -21.27 12.49 -6.06
CA ARG A 255 -21.08 13.78 -6.71
C ARG A 255 -21.77 13.73 -8.08
N LYS A 256 -22.85 14.46 -8.24
CA LYS A 256 -23.46 14.74 -9.55
C LYS A 256 -22.48 15.59 -10.38
N GLY A 257 -21.51 14.94 -11.02
CA GLY A 257 -20.74 15.53 -12.10
C GLY A 257 -21.57 15.40 -13.39
N ARG A 258 -21.68 16.49 -14.20
CA ARG A 258 -22.16 16.38 -15.56
C ARG A 258 -21.34 15.30 -16.27
N PRO A 259 -21.94 14.44 -17.15
CA PRO A 259 -21.20 13.49 -17.95
C PRO A 259 -20.24 14.26 -18.85
N GLY A 260 -19.00 14.43 -18.36
CA GLY A 260 -17.89 14.89 -19.17
C GLY A 260 -17.47 13.73 -20.06
N ARG A 261 -17.08 13.99 -21.31
CA ARG A 261 -16.44 13.02 -22.21
C ARG A 261 -15.45 12.21 -21.39
N ILE A 262 -15.66 10.88 -21.27
CA ILE A 262 -14.72 9.98 -20.64
C ILE A 262 -13.44 10.09 -21.46
N GLY A 263 -12.34 10.50 -20.81
CA GLY A 263 -11.04 10.57 -21.47
C GLY A 263 -10.61 9.18 -21.91
N SER A 264 -9.83 9.08 -22.98
CA SER A 264 -9.23 7.82 -23.41
C SER A 264 -8.53 7.14 -22.23
N LEU A 265 -8.72 5.82 -22.09
CA LEU A 265 -8.00 4.98 -21.15
C LEU A 265 -6.70 4.51 -21.78
N PHE A 266 -5.68 4.38 -20.98
CA PHE A 266 -4.35 3.98 -21.39
C PHE A 266 -3.85 2.84 -20.50
N ARG A 267 -2.94 2.03 -21.05
CA ARG A 267 -2.16 1.01 -20.35
C ARG A 267 -0.67 1.31 -20.53
N LEU A 268 0.14 0.86 -19.58
CA LEU A 268 1.59 0.87 -19.74
C LEU A 268 2.01 -0.20 -20.75
N ASN A 269 2.68 0.21 -21.83
CA ASN A 269 3.40 -0.72 -22.70
C ASN A 269 4.75 -1.07 -22.06
N ARG A 270 4.78 -2.12 -21.23
CA ARG A 270 5.97 -2.57 -20.50
C ARG A 270 7.16 -2.83 -21.43
N LYS A 271 6.91 -3.42 -22.61
CA LYS A 271 7.97 -3.74 -23.58
C LYS A 271 8.65 -2.48 -24.13
N ARG A 272 7.87 -1.46 -24.50
CA ARG A 272 8.41 -0.17 -24.95
C ARG A 272 9.11 0.58 -23.84
N TYR A 273 8.59 0.48 -22.64
CA TYR A 273 9.22 1.09 -21.48
C TYR A 273 10.61 0.46 -21.20
N GLU A 274 10.73 -0.87 -21.17
CA GLU A 274 12.02 -1.54 -20.99
C GLU A 274 13.02 -1.16 -22.10
N GLN A 275 12.57 -1.11 -23.33
CA GLN A 275 13.41 -0.64 -24.44
C GLN A 275 13.89 0.80 -24.24
N MET A 276 13.01 1.70 -23.83
CA MET A 276 13.37 3.10 -23.54
C MET A 276 14.43 3.17 -22.44
N LYS A 277 14.32 2.33 -21.41
CA LYS A 277 15.27 2.26 -20.31
C LYS A 277 16.64 1.74 -20.77
N GLU A 278 16.67 0.68 -21.58
CA GLU A 278 17.90 0.14 -22.17
C GLU A 278 18.61 1.20 -23.05
N ASP A 279 17.86 2.00 -23.79
CA ASP A 279 18.36 3.08 -24.63
C ASP A 279 18.81 4.32 -23.83
N GLY A 280 18.74 4.26 -22.46
CA GLY A 280 19.11 5.37 -21.57
C GLY A 280 18.09 6.52 -21.55
N GLY A 281 16.90 6.32 -22.09
CA GLY A 281 15.81 7.29 -22.06
C GLY A 281 15.27 7.51 -20.66
N LYS A 282 14.88 8.76 -20.36
CA LYS A 282 14.22 9.15 -19.11
C LYS A 282 12.93 9.91 -19.41
N LEU A 283 11.94 9.72 -18.53
CA LEU A 283 10.73 10.54 -18.55
C LEU A 283 11.03 11.87 -17.85
N GLU A 284 11.15 12.96 -18.61
CA GLU A 284 11.36 14.30 -18.06
C GLU A 284 10.10 15.14 -18.32
N PHE A 285 9.49 15.64 -17.25
CA PHE A 285 8.26 16.45 -17.31
C PHE A 285 8.53 17.93 -17.08
#